data_5d3fcc5ce4ee5efa3c372562343ef895
#
_entry.id   5d3fcc5ce4ee5efa3c372562343ef895
#
_cell.length_a   1.000
_cell.length_b   1.000
_cell.length_c   1.000
_cell.angle_alpha   90.00
_cell.angle_beta   90.00
_cell.angle_gamma   90.00
#
_symmetry.space_group_name_H-M   'P 1'
#
loop_
_entity.id
_entity.type
_entity.pdbx_description
1 polymer ?
#
loop_
_entity_poly.entity_id
_entity_poly.type
_entity_poly.pdbx_seq_one_letter_code
_entity_poly.pdbx_strand_id
1 'polypeptide(L)'
;MLFRSLGGLPADVVQYSERFGFATQPDDDSPSVVMRSQSGLSGRFKLTDGESWSEGQPLYEVTRVLPKDVPLVVSLDSDLQRIERVDATSALAALSFVESTDDSHPADCMLGKFQSDPGDGSELEPKTAPAIKQGYGLFTPIHNLVVGTLAKQDEAVKMAVGRLAPKLRTMLAMKLLRLSENQASSHLAVRLNLLLAGGEAERLVLQQETRRAAGKTSKSRVADAVSRQNRPVEFSKGAKVRYQALNFGPDPLYTMLLGFDARDRMLAFFPPSDGQPYSIESLQTALTLEPGTATSLPTGQTTWVVDDPEGRVETYLVCSSSPLTSCWKELLSVSNAVSNQRVTLGDHALPLVQALLHDLSSDEDRDEASSDSYTLNTAQWATMGCHYSIV
;
A
#
# COMPACT_ATOMS: atom_id res chain seq x y z
N MET A 1 -19.12 5.25 22.87
CA MET A 1 -19.71 5.92 21.70
C MET A 1 -19.23 5.19 20.48
N LEU A 2 -20.11 4.46 19.78
CA LEU A 2 -19.73 3.66 18.61
C LEU A 2 -19.53 4.60 17.42
N PHE A 3 -18.28 4.79 16.98
CA PHE A 3 -17.99 5.50 15.75
C PHE A 3 -18.39 4.64 14.54
N ARG A 4 -19.49 5.00 13.90
CA ARG A 4 -19.73 4.61 12.51
C ARG A 4 -18.88 5.53 11.64
N SER A 5 -17.78 5.00 11.12
CA SER A 5 -16.85 5.62 10.18
C SER A 5 -16.53 7.10 10.47
N LEU A 6 -15.35 7.38 10.99
CA LEU A 6 -14.74 8.71 10.92
C LEU A 6 -14.58 9.07 9.44
N GLY A 7 -15.60 9.73 8.88
CA GLY A 7 -15.57 10.45 7.61
C GLY A 7 -14.76 9.88 6.44
N GLY A 8 -14.67 8.56 6.29
CA GLY A 8 -13.94 7.91 5.20
C GLY A 8 -12.57 7.32 5.57
N LEU A 9 -12.17 7.32 6.85
CA LEU A 9 -10.98 6.55 7.25
C LEU A 9 -11.30 5.05 7.24
N PRO A 10 -10.47 4.21 6.61
CA PRO A 10 -10.60 2.76 6.65
C PRO A 10 -10.52 2.23 8.09
N ALA A 11 -11.23 1.13 8.37
CA ALA A 11 -11.29 0.56 9.72
C ALA A 11 -9.93 0.09 10.24
N ASP A 12 -9.10 -0.45 9.37
CA ASP A 12 -7.72 -0.88 9.64
C ASP A 12 -6.82 0.31 9.98
N VAL A 13 -6.96 1.44 9.28
CA VAL A 13 -6.25 2.68 9.62
C VAL A 13 -6.59 3.14 11.04
N VAL A 14 -7.88 3.10 11.42
CA VAL A 14 -8.30 3.46 12.79
C VAL A 14 -7.80 2.46 13.82
N GLN A 15 -7.77 1.17 13.48
CA GLN A 15 -7.34 0.10 14.37
C GLN A 15 -5.85 0.17 14.69
N TYR A 16 -5.00 0.41 13.68
CA TYR A 16 -3.55 0.35 13.83
C TYR A 16 -2.89 1.70 14.09
N SER A 17 -3.62 2.82 13.97
CA SER A 17 -3.08 4.13 14.35
C SER A 17 -3.19 4.34 15.85
N GLU A 18 -2.09 4.73 16.48
CA GLU A 18 -2.03 5.00 17.92
C GLU A 18 -2.80 6.28 18.27
N ARG A 19 -2.62 7.31 17.46
CA ARG A 19 -3.18 8.65 17.68
C ARG A 19 -3.53 9.32 16.35
N PHE A 20 -4.59 10.12 16.39
CA PHE A 20 -4.98 11.06 15.34
C PHE A 20 -5.08 12.48 15.90
N GLY A 21 -4.67 13.45 15.11
CA GLY A 21 -5.01 14.85 15.28
C GLY A 21 -6.05 15.27 14.24
N PHE A 22 -7.10 15.92 14.67
CA PHE A 22 -8.15 16.42 13.79
C PHE A 22 -8.32 17.93 13.97
N ALA A 23 -8.70 18.62 12.90
CA ALA A 23 -9.18 19.99 12.92
C ALA A 23 -10.70 20.02 12.78
N THR A 24 -11.33 21.09 13.26
CA THR A 24 -12.76 21.36 13.10
C THR A 24 -13.08 22.10 11.80
N GLN A 25 -12.06 22.67 11.16
CA GLN A 25 -12.15 23.30 9.85
C GLN A 25 -11.35 22.53 8.80
N PRO A 26 -11.80 22.49 7.53
CA PRO A 26 -11.20 21.66 6.50
C PRO A 26 -9.81 22.09 6.03
N ASP A 27 -9.41 23.32 6.30
CA ASP A 27 -8.15 23.92 5.82
C ASP A 27 -7.15 24.23 6.95
N ASP A 28 -7.48 23.85 8.20
CA ASP A 28 -6.57 23.98 9.32
C ASP A 28 -5.48 22.89 9.26
N ASP A 29 -4.23 23.30 9.42
CA ASP A 29 -3.07 22.41 9.45
C ASP A 29 -2.65 22.03 10.89
N SER A 30 -3.33 22.57 11.91
CA SER A 30 -3.07 22.31 13.32
C SER A 30 -4.24 21.54 13.97
N PRO A 31 -3.98 20.47 14.71
CA PRO A 31 -5.04 19.69 15.33
C PRO A 31 -5.63 20.42 16.53
N SER A 32 -6.94 20.60 16.54
CA SER A 32 -7.72 21.11 17.68
C SER A 32 -8.38 19.99 18.49
N VAL A 33 -8.45 18.78 17.93
CA VAL A 33 -9.01 17.58 18.57
C VAL A 33 -8.01 16.42 18.41
N VAL A 34 -7.63 15.81 19.52
CA VAL A 34 -6.75 14.64 19.51
C VAL A 34 -7.54 13.40 19.93
N MET A 35 -7.49 12.36 19.09
CA MET A 35 -8.02 11.03 19.42
C MET A 35 -6.87 10.08 19.70
N ARG A 36 -6.95 9.33 20.79
CA ARG A 36 -6.10 8.16 21.06
C ARG A 36 -6.93 6.90 20.90
N SER A 37 -6.42 5.94 20.16
CA SER A 37 -7.03 4.62 20.07
C SER A 37 -6.99 3.93 21.44
N GLN A 38 -8.06 3.22 21.80
CA GLN A 38 -8.13 2.47 23.07
C GLN A 38 -8.21 0.97 22.83
N SER A 39 -9.07 0.55 21.93
CA SER A 39 -9.19 -0.86 21.53
C SER A 39 -9.96 -0.95 20.23
N GLY A 40 -9.39 -1.56 19.22
CA GLY A 40 -10.04 -1.71 17.92
C GLY A 40 -10.56 -0.37 17.36
N LEU A 41 -11.87 -0.28 17.11
CA LEU A 41 -12.50 0.90 16.52
C LEU A 41 -12.92 1.97 17.55
N SER A 42 -12.53 1.85 18.83
CA SER A 42 -12.85 2.82 19.87
C SER A 42 -11.68 3.78 20.14
N GLY A 43 -11.97 5.04 20.41
CA GLY A 43 -10.98 6.04 20.73
C GLY A 43 -11.45 7.01 21.80
N ARG A 44 -10.51 7.65 22.47
CA ARG A 44 -10.75 8.73 23.43
C ARG A 44 -10.36 10.05 22.80
N PHE A 45 -11.28 11.00 22.79
CA PHE A 45 -11.06 12.36 22.31
C PHE A 45 -10.63 13.30 23.43
N LYS A 46 -9.69 14.17 23.12
CA LYS A 46 -9.30 15.33 23.93
C LYS A 46 -9.34 16.56 23.05
N LEU A 47 -10.03 17.60 23.49
CA LEU A 47 -10.02 18.93 22.86
C LEU A 47 -8.81 19.72 23.34
N THR A 48 -8.27 20.57 22.48
CA THR A 48 -7.31 21.60 22.85
C THR A 48 -8.01 22.68 23.63
N ASP A 49 -7.32 23.36 24.57
CA ASP A 49 -7.90 24.36 25.43
C ASP A 49 -8.51 25.51 24.61
N GLY A 50 -9.78 25.85 24.92
CA GLY A 50 -10.54 26.87 24.21
C GLY A 50 -11.36 26.41 23.02
N GLU A 51 -11.23 25.17 22.60
CA GLU A 51 -11.98 24.57 21.50
C GLU A 51 -13.27 23.88 21.97
N SER A 52 -14.30 23.92 21.13
CA SER A 52 -15.55 23.22 21.36
C SER A 52 -15.88 22.34 20.16
N TRP A 53 -16.37 21.13 20.41
CA TRP A 53 -16.82 20.19 19.37
C TRP A 53 -18.16 19.59 19.78
N SER A 54 -19.07 19.49 18.84
CA SER A 54 -20.41 18.93 19.04
C SER A 54 -20.56 17.61 18.30
N GLU A 55 -21.42 16.73 18.82
CA GLU A 55 -21.77 15.49 18.13
C GLU A 55 -22.36 15.78 16.75
N GLY A 56 -21.84 15.10 15.73
CA GLY A 56 -22.22 15.28 14.32
C GLY A 56 -21.43 16.37 13.57
N GLN A 57 -20.62 17.16 14.24
CA GLN A 57 -19.71 18.10 13.58
C GLN A 57 -18.59 17.30 12.87
N PRO A 58 -18.29 17.60 11.59
CA PRO A 58 -17.23 16.91 10.88
C PRO A 58 -15.86 17.24 11.49
N LEU A 59 -14.99 16.25 11.49
CA LEU A 59 -13.58 16.38 11.86
C LEU A 59 -12.72 16.03 10.64
N TYR A 60 -11.65 16.80 10.44
CA TYR A 60 -10.72 16.65 9.34
C TYR A 60 -9.39 16.18 9.89
N GLU A 61 -8.89 15.05 9.37
CA GLU A 61 -7.59 14.52 9.76
C GLU A 61 -6.48 15.52 9.41
N VAL A 62 -5.62 15.80 10.38
CA VAL A 62 -4.42 16.65 10.24
C VAL A 62 -3.16 15.81 10.44
N THR A 63 -3.17 14.97 11.48
CA THR A 63 -2.03 14.09 11.80
C THR A 63 -2.48 12.67 12.07
N ARG A 64 -1.62 11.73 11.70
CA ARG A 64 -1.77 10.29 11.98
C ARG A 64 -0.47 9.76 12.58
N VAL A 65 -0.56 9.04 13.69
CA VAL A 65 0.58 8.41 14.35
C VAL A 65 0.46 6.90 14.19
N LEU A 66 1.40 6.31 13.46
CA LEU A 66 1.49 4.87 13.21
C LEU A 66 2.66 4.29 14.02
N PRO A 67 2.46 3.28 14.86
CA PRO A 67 3.57 2.57 15.51
C PRO A 67 4.55 1.99 14.47
N LYS A 68 5.84 1.96 14.79
CA LYS A 68 6.86 1.34 13.93
C LYS A 68 6.79 -0.18 13.97
N ASP A 69 6.23 -0.74 15.04
CA ASP A 69 6.11 -2.16 15.32
C ASP A 69 4.75 -2.75 14.92
N VAL A 70 3.99 -2.10 14.03
CA VAL A 70 2.75 -2.67 13.49
C VAL A 70 3.02 -4.07 12.97
N PRO A 71 2.40 -5.13 13.55
CA PRO A 71 2.65 -6.50 13.14
C PRO A 71 1.82 -6.91 11.91
N LEU A 72 2.28 -7.93 11.21
CA LEU A 72 1.43 -8.73 10.36
C LEU A 72 0.73 -9.78 11.21
N VAL A 73 -0.59 -9.75 11.25
CA VAL A 73 -1.40 -10.68 12.05
C VAL A 73 -1.69 -11.93 11.24
N VAL A 74 -1.23 -13.09 11.72
CA VAL A 74 -1.38 -14.39 11.05
C VAL A 74 -2.22 -15.33 11.90
N SER A 75 -3.33 -15.82 11.36
CA SER A 75 -4.11 -16.91 12.00
C SER A 75 -3.63 -18.28 11.53
N LEU A 76 -3.98 -19.31 12.28
CA LEU A 76 -3.70 -20.70 11.94
C LEU A 76 -4.98 -21.41 11.55
N ASP A 77 -4.94 -22.10 10.41
CA ASP A 77 -6.08 -22.89 9.92
C ASP A 77 -6.52 -23.95 10.92
N SER A 78 -7.83 -24.13 11.06
CA SER A 78 -8.45 -25.15 11.92
C SER A 78 -8.04 -26.58 11.52
N ASP A 79 -7.72 -26.81 10.27
CA ASP A 79 -7.37 -28.14 9.74
C ASP A 79 -5.93 -28.56 10.06
N LEU A 80 -5.11 -27.67 10.63
CA LEU A 80 -3.78 -28.03 11.11
C LEU A 80 -3.88 -28.93 12.34
N GLN A 81 -3.14 -30.04 12.34
CA GLN A 81 -3.06 -30.93 13.50
C GLN A 81 -2.41 -30.22 14.70
N ARG A 82 -2.67 -30.70 15.89
CA ARG A 82 -2.17 -30.11 17.15
C ARG A 82 -0.65 -29.88 17.14
N ILE A 83 0.12 -30.83 16.63
CA ILE A 83 1.59 -30.74 16.55
C ILE A 83 1.97 -29.67 15.53
N GLU A 84 1.32 -29.65 14.37
CA GLU A 84 1.56 -28.66 13.31
C GLU A 84 1.27 -27.24 13.82
N ARG A 85 0.20 -27.05 14.59
CA ARG A 85 -0.13 -25.74 15.21
C ARG A 85 0.94 -25.27 16.21
N VAL A 86 1.42 -26.16 17.09
CA VAL A 86 2.49 -25.81 18.05
C VAL A 86 3.77 -25.42 17.33
N ASP A 87 4.14 -26.17 16.30
CA ASP A 87 5.33 -25.90 15.49
C ASP A 87 5.18 -24.62 14.68
N ALA A 88 4.00 -24.36 14.08
CA ALA A 88 3.68 -23.13 13.35
C ALA A 88 3.75 -21.90 14.29
N THR A 89 3.08 -21.96 15.44
CA THR A 89 3.11 -20.88 16.44
C THR A 89 4.54 -20.56 16.86
N SER A 90 5.35 -21.59 17.17
CA SER A 90 6.75 -21.41 17.55
C SER A 90 7.58 -20.78 16.42
N ALA A 91 7.35 -21.19 15.18
CA ALA A 91 8.08 -20.67 14.02
C ALA A 91 7.65 -19.22 13.68
N LEU A 92 6.37 -18.90 13.77
CA LEU A 92 5.85 -17.54 13.55
C LEU A 92 6.35 -16.59 14.64
N ALA A 93 6.36 -17.00 15.91
CA ALA A 93 6.88 -16.21 17.02
C ALA A 93 8.39 -15.88 16.90
N ALA A 94 9.15 -16.62 16.09
CA ALA A 94 10.54 -16.30 15.77
C ALA A 94 10.66 -15.14 14.73
N LEU A 95 9.58 -14.75 14.09
CA LEU A 95 9.53 -13.62 13.16
C LEU A 95 9.05 -12.38 13.92
N SER A 96 9.96 -11.46 14.25
CA SER A 96 9.67 -10.28 15.08
C SER A 96 8.58 -9.34 14.52
N PHE A 97 8.26 -9.44 13.24
CA PHE A 97 7.27 -8.64 12.55
C PHE A 97 5.91 -9.35 12.41
N VAL A 98 5.74 -10.54 12.98
CA VAL A 98 4.51 -11.34 12.90
C VAL A 98 3.90 -11.48 14.30
N GLU A 99 2.59 -11.30 14.38
CA GLU A 99 1.77 -11.67 15.53
C GLU A 99 0.84 -12.82 15.15
N SER A 100 0.88 -13.90 15.91
CA SER A 100 -0.06 -15.00 15.68
C SER A 100 -1.33 -14.79 16.49
N THR A 101 -2.49 -14.98 15.87
CA THR A 101 -3.81 -14.84 16.49
C THR A 101 -4.60 -16.13 16.40
N ASP A 102 -5.58 -16.26 17.27
CA ASP A 102 -6.63 -17.26 17.16
C ASP A 102 -7.79 -16.73 16.27
N ASP A 103 -8.78 -17.58 16.02
CA ASP A 103 -9.94 -17.25 15.17
C ASP A 103 -10.84 -16.12 15.75
N SER A 104 -10.54 -15.61 16.94
CA SER A 104 -11.32 -14.56 17.60
C SER A 104 -10.95 -13.13 17.12
N HIS A 105 -9.82 -12.95 16.47
CA HIS A 105 -9.34 -11.66 16.01
C HIS A 105 -9.16 -11.64 14.49
N PRO A 106 -9.43 -10.49 13.82
CA PRO A 106 -9.20 -10.37 12.40
C PRO A 106 -7.71 -10.53 12.08
N ALA A 107 -7.41 -11.44 11.14
CA ALA A 107 -6.06 -11.70 10.66
C ALA A 107 -5.85 -11.09 9.28
N ASP A 108 -4.60 -10.71 8.98
CA ASP A 108 -4.20 -10.25 7.64
C ASP A 108 -4.11 -11.42 6.65
N CYS A 109 -3.69 -12.60 7.13
CA CYS A 109 -3.65 -13.84 6.38
C CYS A 109 -3.70 -15.05 7.32
N MET A 110 -3.84 -16.24 6.75
CA MET A 110 -3.90 -17.50 7.47
C MET A 110 -2.83 -18.45 6.95
N LEU A 111 -2.11 -19.12 7.85
CA LEU A 111 -1.24 -20.25 7.52
C LEU A 111 -2.06 -21.54 7.58
N GLY A 112 -2.17 -22.24 6.46
CA GLY A 112 -2.99 -23.43 6.34
C GLY A 112 -2.34 -24.52 5.51
N LYS A 113 -3.05 -25.64 5.40
CA LYS A 113 -2.65 -26.81 4.63
C LYS A 113 -3.52 -26.92 3.39
N PHE A 114 -2.89 -26.90 2.23
CA PHE A 114 -3.57 -27.19 0.98
C PHE A 114 -3.63 -28.71 0.76
N GLN A 115 -4.79 -29.21 0.45
CA GLN A 115 -5.02 -30.58 0.01
C GLN A 115 -5.83 -30.53 -1.27
N SER A 116 -5.29 -31.06 -2.36
CA SER A 116 -6.07 -31.20 -3.59
C SER A 116 -6.98 -32.42 -3.46
N ASP A 117 -8.29 -32.19 -3.54
CA ASP A 117 -9.24 -33.29 -3.65
C ASP A 117 -9.02 -34.02 -4.99
N PRO A 118 -8.83 -35.36 -5.00
CA PRO A 118 -8.60 -36.12 -6.24
C PRO A 118 -9.74 -36.05 -7.26
N GLY A 119 -10.87 -35.45 -6.90
CA GLY A 119 -12.08 -35.38 -7.72
C GLY A 119 -12.49 -33.98 -8.15
N ASP A 120 -11.90 -32.94 -7.58
CA ASP A 120 -12.23 -31.58 -7.95
C ASP A 120 -11.27 -31.09 -9.04
N GLY A 121 -11.76 -31.11 -10.29
CA GLY A 121 -11.09 -30.55 -11.45
C GLY A 121 -11.07 -29.00 -11.39
N SER A 122 -10.72 -28.41 -10.22
CA SER A 122 -10.61 -26.97 -10.09
C SER A 122 -9.52 -26.45 -11.00
N GLU A 123 -9.89 -25.63 -11.97
CA GLU A 123 -9.03 -24.95 -12.97
C GLU A 123 -8.05 -23.93 -12.39
N LEU A 124 -7.80 -23.97 -11.06
CA LEU A 124 -7.03 -22.95 -10.35
C LEU A 124 -5.50 -23.08 -10.48
N GLU A 125 -5.00 -24.14 -11.11
CA GLU A 125 -3.58 -24.28 -11.41
C GLU A 125 -3.30 -24.17 -12.92
N PRO A 126 -2.24 -23.44 -13.32
CA PRO A 126 -1.79 -23.48 -14.71
C PRO A 126 -1.38 -24.90 -15.06
N LYS A 127 -1.93 -25.45 -16.14
CA LYS A 127 -1.77 -26.83 -16.66
C LYS A 127 -0.34 -27.33 -16.88
N THR A 128 0.68 -26.62 -16.43
CA THR A 128 2.11 -26.90 -16.61
C THR A 128 2.88 -27.17 -15.32
N ALA A 129 2.27 -27.07 -14.13
CA ALA A 129 2.93 -27.38 -12.86
C ALA A 129 2.63 -28.86 -12.44
N PRO A 130 3.60 -29.56 -11.83
CA PRO A 130 3.32 -30.88 -11.23
C PRO A 130 2.24 -30.70 -10.16
N ALA A 131 1.17 -31.49 -10.22
CA ALA A 131 0.04 -31.41 -9.30
C ALA A 131 0.55 -31.54 -7.85
N ILE A 132 0.53 -30.42 -7.10
CA ILE A 132 0.87 -30.39 -5.68
C ILE A 132 -0.31 -31.02 -4.94
N LYS A 133 -0.11 -32.21 -4.40
CA LYS A 133 -1.18 -32.97 -3.74
C LYS A 133 -1.43 -32.48 -2.31
N GLN A 134 -0.42 -31.94 -1.65
CA GLN A 134 -0.49 -31.50 -0.25
C GLN A 134 0.68 -30.57 0.06
N GLY A 135 0.47 -29.53 0.88
CA GLY A 135 1.54 -28.63 1.30
C GLY A 135 1.02 -27.48 2.16
N TYR A 136 1.94 -26.77 2.82
CA TYR A 136 1.58 -25.55 3.58
C TYR A 136 1.66 -24.32 2.67
N GLY A 137 0.69 -23.40 2.86
CA GLY A 137 0.61 -22.15 2.13
C GLY A 137 -0.02 -21.05 2.96
N LEU A 138 -0.05 -19.85 2.41
CA LEU A 138 -0.80 -18.73 2.97
C LEU A 138 -2.14 -18.63 2.26
N PHE A 139 -3.16 -18.28 3.03
CA PHE A 139 -4.50 -18.05 2.56
C PHE A 139 -4.96 -16.65 2.97
N THR A 140 -5.84 -16.07 2.17
CA THR A 140 -6.56 -14.86 2.55
C THR A 140 -7.55 -15.17 3.69
N PRO A 141 -8.05 -14.16 4.43
CA PRO A 141 -9.07 -14.40 5.47
C PRO A 141 -10.37 -15.07 4.96
N ILE A 142 -10.60 -15.07 3.64
CA ILE A 142 -11.73 -15.75 2.99
C ILE A 142 -11.33 -17.11 2.38
N HIS A 143 -10.27 -17.72 2.87
CA HIS A 143 -9.73 -19.04 2.51
C HIS A 143 -9.27 -19.20 1.04
N ASN A 144 -8.99 -18.12 0.32
CA ASN A 144 -8.36 -18.21 -0.99
C ASN A 144 -6.84 -18.36 -0.85
N LEU A 145 -6.27 -19.34 -1.54
CA LEU A 145 -4.84 -19.57 -1.56
C LEU A 145 -4.10 -18.35 -2.17
N VAL A 146 -3.09 -17.87 -1.44
CA VAL A 146 -2.19 -16.81 -1.96
C VAL A 146 -1.24 -17.42 -2.99
N VAL A 147 -1.25 -16.87 -4.19
CA VAL A 147 -0.50 -17.40 -5.33
C VAL A 147 1.01 -17.49 -5.03
N GLY A 148 1.62 -18.64 -5.36
CA GLY A 148 3.07 -18.86 -5.21
C GLY A 148 3.52 -19.18 -3.77
N THR A 149 2.60 -19.46 -2.84
CA THR A 149 2.93 -19.79 -1.45
C THR A 149 3.00 -21.28 -1.16
N LEU A 150 2.53 -22.14 -2.06
CA LEU A 150 2.67 -23.59 -1.92
C LEU A 150 4.10 -24.06 -2.22
N ALA A 151 4.58 -25.03 -1.44
CA ALA A 151 5.84 -25.73 -1.72
C ALA A 151 5.67 -26.71 -2.90
N LYS A 152 6.78 -26.96 -3.58
CA LYS A 152 6.82 -27.99 -4.65
C LYS A 152 6.99 -29.42 -4.12
N GLN A 153 7.30 -29.58 -2.85
CA GLN A 153 7.59 -30.85 -2.16
C GLN A 153 7.03 -30.81 -0.73
N ASP A 154 6.82 -32.00 -0.14
CA ASP A 154 6.45 -32.11 1.26
C ASP A 154 7.53 -31.50 2.16
N GLU A 155 7.11 -30.72 3.15
CA GLU A 155 7.99 -30.04 4.09
C GLU A 155 7.37 -30.04 5.48
N ALA A 156 8.19 -29.90 6.53
CA ALA A 156 7.69 -29.65 7.88
C ALA A 156 7.17 -28.19 7.99
N VAL A 157 6.16 -27.97 8.82
CA VAL A 157 5.53 -26.63 8.96
C VAL A 157 6.53 -25.54 9.36
N LYS A 158 7.56 -25.83 10.17
CA LYS A 158 8.64 -24.88 10.49
C LYS A 158 9.43 -24.45 9.26
N MET A 159 9.70 -25.38 8.36
CA MET A 159 10.38 -25.10 7.09
C MET A 159 9.48 -24.26 6.17
N ALA A 160 8.18 -24.56 6.14
CA ALA A 160 7.18 -23.77 5.44
C ALA A 160 7.16 -22.32 5.90
N VAL A 161 7.10 -22.06 7.22
CA VAL A 161 7.14 -20.70 7.79
C VAL A 161 8.43 -19.98 7.37
N GLY A 162 9.58 -20.63 7.46
CA GLY A 162 10.85 -20.05 7.02
C GLY A 162 10.85 -19.68 5.53
N ARG A 163 10.32 -20.54 4.67
CA ARG A 163 10.16 -20.31 3.23
C ARG A 163 9.16 -19.17 2.93
N LEU A 164 8.12 -19.04 3.75
CA LEU A 164 7.08 -18.03 3.58
C LEU A 164 7.46 -16.66 4.17
N ALA A 165 8.52 -16.57 4.98
CA ALA A 165 8.93 -15.33 5.65
C ALA A 165 9.14 -14.15 4.69
N PRO A 166 9.77 -14.28 3.50
CA PRO A 166 9.87 -13.17 2.54
C PRO A 166 8.49 -12.69 2.07
N LYS A 167 7.55 -13.60 1.84
CA LYS A 167 6.19 -13.27 1.42
C LYS A 167 5.43 -12.54 2.53
N LEU A 168 5.56 -12.98 3.79
CA LEU A 168 4.98 -12.30 4.94
C LEU A 168 5.53 -10.89 5.10
N ARG A 169 6.84 -10.65 4.85
CA ARG A 169 7.42 -9.29 4.83
C ARG A 169 6.80 -8.42 3.75
N THR A 170 6.58 -8.96 2.55
CA THR A 170 5.92 -8.22 1.47
C THR A 170 4.47 -7.88 1.82
N MET A 171 3.74 -8.80 2.48
CA MET A 171 2.37 -8.55 2.94
C MET A 171 2.34 -7.47 4.03
N LEU A 172 3.31 -7.43 4.94
CA LEU A 172 3.43 -6.33 5.91
C LEU A 172 3.75 -5.00 5.22
N ALA A 173 4.64 -4.99 4.23
CA ALA A 173 4.92 -3.80 3.44
C ALA A 173 3.65 -3.26 2.75
N MET A 174 2.84 -4.15 2.18
CA MET A 174 1.54 -3.79 1.59
C MET A 174 0.58 -3.22 2.64
N LYS A 175 0.48 -3.84 3.82
CA LYS A 175 -0.32 -3.33 4.94
C LYS A 175 0.10 -1.92 5.35
N LEU A 176 1.39 -1.68 5.54
CA LEU A 176 1.90 -0.35 5.92
C LEU A 176 1.62 0.72 4.86
N LEU A 177 1.74 0.40 3.57
CA LEU A 177 1.35 1.33 2.49
C LEU A 177 -0.15 1.64 2.52
N ARG A 178 -1.00 0.64 2.71
CA ARG A 178 -2.46 0.85 2.86
C ARG A 178 -2.77 1.71 4.08
N LEU A 179 -2.06 1.50 5.20
CA LEU A 179 -2.21 2.33 6.40
C LEU A 179 -1.77 3.78 6.19
N SER A 180 -0.93 4.06 5.20
CA SER A 180 -0.53 5.42 4.84
C SER A 180 -1.49 6.12 3.87
N GLU A 181 -2.49 5.44 3.30
CA GLU A 181 -3.46 6.05 2.40
C GLU A 181 -4.23 7.17 3.08
N ASN A 182 -4.24 8.37 2.44
CA ASN A 182 -4.89 9.56 2.97
C ASN A 182 -5.51 10.45 1.90
N GLN A 183 -5.90 9.88 0.77
CA GLN A 183 -6.48 10.60 -0.37
C GLN A 183 -7.60 11.57 0.05
N ALA A 184 -8.46 11.15 0.99
CA ALA A 184 -9.60 11.94 1.45
C ALA A 184 -9.22 13.06 2.42
N SER A 185 -8.04 12.98 3.07
CA SER A 185 -7.59 13.92 4.11
C SER A 185 -6.38 14.76 3.70
N SER A 186 -5.61 14.35 2.69
CA SER A 186 -4.42 15.07 2.25
C SER A 186 -4.71 16.52 1.84
N HIS A 187 -3.83 17.42 2.28
CA HIS A 187 -3.81 18.82 1.88
C HIS A 187 -2.97 19.09 0.63
N LEU A 188 -2.20 18.11 0.14
CA LEU A 188 -1.55 18.20 -1.16
C LEU A 188 -2.60 18.09 -2.28
N ALA A 189 -2.45 18.87 -3.34
CA ALA A 189 -3.39 18.88 -4.45
C ALA A 189 -2.85 18.04 -5.61
N VAL A 190 -3.04 16.71 -5.56
CA VAL A 190 -2.46 15.73 -6.49
C VAL A 190 -3.54 14.90 -7.15
N ARG A 191 -3.32 14.55 -8.42
CA ARG A 191 -4.14 13.58 -9.16
C ARG A 191 -3.26 12.49 -9.75
N LEU A 192 -3.75 11.28 -9.73
CA LEU A 192 -3.21 10.11 -10.43
C LEU A 192 -4.21 9.65 -11.48
N ASN A 193 -3.77 9.58 -12.71
CA ASN A 193 -4.50 9.00 -13.83
C ASN A 193 -3.87 7.66 -14.24
N LEU A 194 -4.69 6.67 -14.55
CA LEU A 194 -4.30 5.46 -15.24
C LEU A 194 -4.86 5.51 -16.66
N LEU A 195 -3.97 5.46 -17.62
CA LEU A 195 -4.24 5.60 -19.03
C LEU A 195 -4.02 4.27 -19.75
N LEU A 196 -4.93 3.89 -20.62
CA LEU A 196 -4.77 2.78 -21.56
C LEU A 196 -4.24 3.35 -22.88
N ALA A 197 -3.05 2.88 -23.30
CA ALA A 197 -2.45 3.20 -24.59
C ALA A 197 -2.73 2.07 -25.59
N GLY A 198 -2.93 2.42 -26.87
CA GLY A 198 -3.16 1.39 -27.90
C GLY A 198 -4.04 1.82 -29.07
N GLY A 199 -4.42 3.10 -29.10
CA GLY A 199 -5.17 3.73 -30.21
C GLY A 199 -4.50 5.02 -30.67
N GLU A 200 -5.21 5.82 -31.48
CA GLU A 200 -4.75 7.16 -31.93
C GLU A 200 -4.59 8.12 -30.73
N ALA A 201 -5.30 7.89 -29.61
CA ALA A 201 -5.20 8.66 -28.38
C ALA A 201 -5.23 7.74 -27.14
N GLU A 202 -4.54 8.16 -26.09
CA GLU A 202 -4.60 7.50 -24.78
C GLU A 202 -5.99 7.68 -24.16
N ARG A 203 -6.53 6.61 -23.58
CA ARG A 203 -7.84 6.64 -22.92
C ARG A 203 -7.67 6.63 -21.40
N LEU A 204 -8.23 7.62 -20.71
CA LEU A 204 -8.34 7.62 -19.27
C LEU A 204 -9.26 6.47 -18.82
N VAL A 205 -8.73 5.60 -17.96
CA VAL A 205 -9.44 4.41 -17.44
C VAL A 205 -9.78 4.58 -15.97
N LEU A 206 -8.88 5.15 -15.19
CA LEU A 206 -9.07 5.39 -13.78
C LEU A 206 -8.43 6.73 -13.40
N GLN A 207 -9.09 7.47 -12.52
CA GLN A 207 -8.62 8.71 -11.94
C GLN A 207 -8.81 8.66 -10.44
N GLN A 208 -7.73 8.95 -9.72
CA GLN A 208 -7.72 9.19 -8.28
C GLN A 208 -7.24 10.61 -8.01
N GLU A 209 -7.82 11.29 -7.06
CA GLU A 209 -7.40 12.64 -6.71
C GLU A 209 -7.58 12.90 -5.22
N THR A 210 -6.69 13.70 -4.66
CA THR A 210 -6.84 14.18 -3.29
C THR A 210 -8.00 15.15 -3.18
N ARG A 211 -8.52 15.32 -1.97
CA ARG A 211 -9.63 16.27 -1.72
C ARG A 211 -9.35 17.68 -2.24
N ARG A 212 -8.13 18.21 -2.05
CA ARG A 212 -7.75 19.54 -2.54
C ARG A 212 -7.66 19.64 -4.06
N ALA A 213 -7.24 18.57 -4.74
CA ALA A 213 -7.22 18.54 -6.20
C ALA A 213 -8.64 18.57 -6.76
N ALA A 214 -9.57 17.81 -6.18
CA ALA A 214 -10.98 17.79 -6.57
C ALA A 214 -11.65 19.19 -6.51
N GLY A 215 -11.25 20.02 -5.54
CA GLY A 215 -11.75 21.39 -5.42
C GLY A 215 -11.21 22.37 -6.47
N LYS A 216 -10.03 22.09 -7.06
CA LYS A 216 -9.36 22.97 -8.04
C LYS A 216 -9.72 22.66 -9.48
N THR A 217 -10.21 21.44 -9.75
CA THR A 217 -10.55 21.00 -11.09
C THR A 217 -11.98 21.40 -11.43
N SER A 218 -12.14 22.22 -12.48
CA SER A 218 -13.44 22.43 -13.10
C SER A 218 -14.07 21.08 -13.43
N LYS A 219 -15.36 20.89 -13.09
CA LYS A 219 -16.12 19.66 -13.31
C LYS A 219 -15.96 19.17 -14.75
N SER A 220 -14.93 18.41 -15.03
CA SER A 220 -14.77 17.73 -16.30
C SER A 220 -15.84 16.62 -16.37
N ARG A 221 -16.73 16.69 -17.36
CA ARG A 221 -17.75 15.66 -17.59
C ARG A 221 -17.15 14.25 -17.77
N VAL A 222 -15.88 14.16 -18.16
CA VAL A 222 -15.15 12.89 -18.34
C VAL A 222 -14.77 12.28 -16.99
N ALA A 223 -14.31 13.10 -16.04
CA ALA A 223 -13.97 12.63 -14.69
C ALA A 223 -15.19 12.09 -13.95
N ASP A 224 -16.35 12.77 -14.07
CA ASP A 224 -17.62 12.31 -13.50
C ASP A 224 -18.07 10.96 -14.10
N ALA A 225 -17.80 10.69 -15.37
CA ALA A 225 -18.16 9.43 -16.03
C ALA A 225 -17.26 8.26 -15.58
N VAL A 226 -15.97 8.50 -15.40
CA VAL A 226 -14.98 7.48 -14.94
C VAL A 226 -15.15 7.19 -13.45
N SER A 227 -15.34 8.21 -12.63
CA SER A 227 -15.54 8.06 -11.17
C SER A 227 -16.88 7.37 -10.81
N ARG A 228 -17.89 7.42 -11.70
CA ARG A 228 -19.21 6.78 -11.50
C ARG A 228 -19.26 5.31 -11.94
N GLN A 229 -18.23 4.81 -12.60
CA GLN A 229 -18.16 3.38 -12.92
C GLN A 229 -17.77 2.60 -11.65
N ASN A 230 -18.79 2.15 -10.93
CA ASN A 230 -18.68 1.23 -9.79
C ASN A 230 -18.22 -0.19 -10.22
N ARG A 231 -17.58 -0.30 -11.39
CA ARG A 231 -17.03 -1.57 -11.89
C ARG A 231 -15.53 -1.57 -11.65
N PRO A 232 -14.98 -2.70 -11.18
CA PRO A 232 -13.54 -2.86 -11.11
C PRO A 232 -12.94 -2.64 -12.51
N VAL A 233 -11.81 -1.96 -12.57
CA VAL A 233 -11.07 -1.78 -13.81
C VAL A 233 -10.43 -3.11 -14.16
N GLU A 234 -10.66 -3.60 -15.38
CA GLU A 234 -10.12 -4.86 -15.88
C GLU A 234 -9.26 -4.60 -17.11
N PHE A 235 -8.11 -5.25 -17.18
CA PHE A 235 -7.22 -5.25 -18.32
C PHE A 235 -6.97 -6.68 -18.80
N SER A 236 -7.00 -6.85 -20.11
CA SER A 236 -6.53 -8.09 -20.73
C SER A 236 -5.01 -8.11 -20.76
N LYS A 237 -4.44 -9.30 -20.66
CA LYS A 237 -3.00 -9.51 -20.83
C LYS A 237 -2.53 -8.92 -22.16
N GLY A 238 -1.40 -8.22 -22.12
CA GLY A 238 -0.86 -7.48 -23.28
C GLY A 238 -1.36 -6.03 -23.39
N ALA A 239 -2.31 -5.60 -22.57
CA ALA A 239 -2.72 -4.19 -22.53
C ALA A 239 -1.53 -3.29 -22.20
N LYS A 240 -1.48 -2.12 -22.81
CA LYS A 240 -0.42 -1.12 -22.59
C LYS A 240 -0.97 -0.01 -21.70
N VAL A 241 -0.34 0.22 -20.58
CA VAL A 241 -0.79 1.21 -19.59
C VAL A 241 0.29 2.25 -19.30
N ARG A 242 -0.14 3.42 -18.85
CA ARG A 242 0.70 4.51 -18.37
C ARG A 242 0.04 5.17 -17.18
N TYR A 243 0.82 5.50 -16.17
CA TYR A 243 0.39 6.35 -15.07
C TYR A 243 0.78 7.80 -15.37
N GLN A 244 -0.03 8.73 -14.90
CA GLN A 244 0.24 10.15 -14.99
C GLN A 244 -0.09 10.81 -13.67
N ALA A 245 0.91 11.43 -13.05
CA ALA A 245 0.76 12.21 -11.83
C ALA A 245 0.68 13.70 -12.18
N LEU A 246 -0.22 14.46 -11.54
CA LEU A 246 -0.41 15.89 -11.73
C LEU A 246 -0.36 16.61 -10.37
N ASN A 247 0.40 17.70 -10.31
CA ASN A 247 0.47 18.57 -9.16
C ASN A 247 -0.31 19.88 -9.42
N PHE A 248 -1.38 20.10 -8.68
CA PHE A 248 -2.17 21.35 -8.71
C PHE A 248 -1.80 22.28 -7.54
N GLY A 249 -0.81 21.91 -6.74
CA GLY A 249 -0.27 22.71 -5.65
C GLY A 249 0.66 23.82 -6.14
N PRO A 250 1.07 24.73 -5.26
CA PRO A 250 2.01 25.79 -5.57
C PRO A 250 3.48 25.35 -5.46
N ASP A 251 3.76 24.27 -4.74
CA ASP A 251 5.10 23.82 -4.40
C ASP A 251 5.45 22.51 -5.12
N PRO A 252 6.74 22.24 -5.42
CA PRO A 252 7.17 20.98 -5.98
C PRO A 252 6.94 19.83 -4.99
N LEU A 253 6.65 18.63 -5.49
CA LEU A 253 6.42 17.43 -4.70
C LEU A 253 7.39 16.33 -5.14
N TYR A 254 7.90 15.59 -4.17
CA TYR A 254 8.71 14.40 -4.40
C TYR A 254 7.80 13.18 -4.46
N THR A 255 7.99 12.34 -5.47
CA THR A 255 7.06 11.26 -5.74
C THR A 255 7.72 9.90 -5.75
N MET A 256 6.94 8.86 -5.40
CA MET A 256 7.29 7.46 -5.56
C MET A 256 6.07 6.70 -6.06
N LEU A 257 6.25 5.89 -7.10
CA LEU A 257 5.23 4.97 -7.58
C LEU A 257 5.65 3.55 -7.23
N LEU A 258 4.84 2.88 -6.42
CA LEU A 258 5.03 1.52 -5.94
C LEU A 258 3.84 0.66 -6.37
N GLY A 259 4.04 -0.64 -6.52
CA GLY A 259 2.94 -1.55 -6.88
C GLY A 259 3.09 -2.94 -6.29
N PHE A 260 1.99 -3.67 -6.27
CA PHE A 260 1.94 -5.11 -5.99
C PHE A 260 1.28 -5.78 -7.18
N ASP A 261 2.01 -6.71 -7.80
CA ASP A 261 1.49 -7.48 -8.93
C ASP A 261 0.50 -8.56 -8.49
N ALA A 262 -0.10 -9.26 -9.43
CA ALA A 262 -1.06 -10.32 -9.17
C ALA A 262 -0.49 -11.53 -8.38
N ARG A 263 0.81 -11.56 -8.13
CA ARG A 263 1.49 -12.52 -7.23
C ARG A 263 1.86 -11.88 -5.89
N ASP A 264 1.35 -10.67 -5.62
CA ASP A 264 1.73 -9.81 -4.48
C ASP A 264 3.25 -9.66 -4.34
N ARG A 265 3.98 -9.52 -5.45
CA ARG A 265 5.37 -9.09 -5.44
C ARG A 265 5.40 -7.58 -5.47
N MET A 266 6.17 -6.97 -4.60
CA MET A 266 6.32 -5.53 -4.60
C MET A 266 7.25 -5.06 -5.71
N LEU A 267 6.80 -4.03 -6.40
CA LEU A 267 7.46 -3.40 -7.53
C LEU A 267 7.71 -1.92 -7.21
N ALA A 268 8.88 -1.41 -7.58
CA ALA A 268 9.14 0.01 -7.64
C ALA A 268 9.27 0.45 -9.10
N PHE A 269 8.73 1.61 -9.42
CA PHE A 269 8.76 2.19 -10.75
C PHE A 269 9.77 3.32 -10.81
N PHE A 270 10.68 3.23 -11.79
CA PHE A 270 11.75 4.18 -11.98
C PHE A 270 11.55 5.07 -13.21
N PRO A 271 12.07 6.29 -13.24
CA PRO A 271 12.21 7.03 -14.48
C PRO A 271 13.19 6.31 -15.42
N PRO A 272 13.15 6.56 -16.74
CA PRO A 272 14.15 6.01 -17.65
C PRO A 272 15.54 6.57 -17.31
N SER A 273 16.57 5.72 -17.38
CA SER A 273 17.96 6.09 -17.24
C SER A 273 18.60 6.22 -18.61
N ASP A 274 19.41 7.25 -18.81
CA ASP A 274 20.21 7.47 -20.03
C ASP A 274 21.45 6.55 -20.09
N GLY A 275 21.36 5.37 -19.46
CA GLY A 275 22.46 4.40 -19.37
C GLY A 275 23.46 4.70 -18.26
N GLN A 276 23.24 5.74 -17.48
CA GLN A 276 24.04 6.05 -16.28
C GLN A 276 23.40 5.42 -15.04
N PRO A 277 24.21 5.00 -14.06
CA PRO A 277 23.69 4.59 -12.75
C PRO A 277 22.91 5.74 -12.11
N TYR A 278 21.80 5.42 -11.44
CA TYR A 278 21.07 6.41 -10.65
C TYR A 278 21.90 6.86 -9.45
N SER A 279 21.86 8.16 -9.17
CA SER A 279 22.23 8.75 -7.88
C SER A 279 20.99 9.26 -7.16
N ILE A 280 21.14 9.63 -5.88
CA ILE A 280 20.01 10.24 -5.12
C ILE A 280 19.57 11.53 -5.79
N GLU A 281 20.51 12.36 -6.24
CA GLU A 281 20.24 13.63 -6.91
C GLU A 281 19.51 13.43 -8.24
N SER A 282 19.90 12.41 -9.02
CA SER A 282 19.22 12.08 -10.29
C SER A 282 17.81 11.56 -10.06
N LEU A 283 17.58 10.73 -9.03
CA LEU A 283 16.24 10.28 -8.65
C LEU A 283 15.40 11.45 -8.12
N GLN A 284 15.96 12.30 -7.27
CA GLN A 284 15.29 13.48 -6.76
C GLN A 284 14.79 14.35 -7.92
N THR A 285 15.66 14.67 -8.87
CA THR A 285 15.29 15.47 -10.03
C THR A 285 14.22 14.82 -10.89
N ALA A 286 14.37 13.52 -11.17
CA ALA A 286 13.47 12.80 -12.08
C ALA A 286 12.09 12.46 -11.45
N LEU A 287 12.03 12.37 -10.11
CA LEU A 287 10.81 12.06 -9.35
C LEU A 287 10.20 13.29 -8.68
N THR A 288 10.67 14.49 -9.01
CA THR A 288 10.05 15.76 -8.62
C THR A 288 8.89 16.08 -9.56
N LEU A 289 7.75 16.37 -9.00
CA LEU A 289 6.54 16.79 -9.71
C LEU A 289 6.33 18.30 -9.49
N GLU A 290 6.73 19.07 -10.50
CA GLU A 290 6.70 20.54 -10.45
C GLU A 290 5.27 21.09 -10.38
N PRO A 291 5.04 22.28 -9.81
CA PRO A 291 3.75 22.93 -9.76
C PRO A 291 3.09 23.09 -11.13
N GLY A 292 1.81 22.76 -11.23
CA GLY A 292 1.03 22.88 -12.47
C GLY A 292 1.45 21.92 -13.59
N THR A 293 2.34 20.94 -13.30
CA THR A 293 2.83 20.00 -14.32
C THR A 293 2.22 18.61 -14.18
N ALA A 294 2.32 17.85 -15.26
CA ALA A 294 1.98 16.43 -15.31
C ALA A 294 3.22 15.62 -15.70
N THR A 295 3.52 14.61 -14.90
CA THR A 295 4.61 13.66 -15.19
C THR A 295 4.01 12.30 -15.51
N SER A 296 4.35 11.75 -16.68
CA SER A 296 3.95 10.40 -17.07
C SER A 296 4.95 9.36 -16.59
N LEU A 297 4.44 8.22 -16.14
CA LEU A 297 5.22 7.08 -15.70
C LEU A 297 4.77 5.83 -16.48
N PRO A 298 5.61 5.20 -17.29
CA PRO A 298 6.96 5.63 -17.63
C PRO A 298 6.98 6.94 -18.42
N THR A 299 8.11 7.65 -18.38
CA THR A 299 8.25 8.94 -19.05
C THR A 299 8.33 8.78 -20.58
N GLY A 300 8.06 9.86 -21.31
CA GLY A 300 8.09 9.87 -22.77
C GLY A 300 6.93 9.10 -23.41
N GLN A 301 7.20 8.43 -24.53
CA GLN A 301 6.23 7.62 -25.29
C GLN A 301 6.17 6.15 -24.83
N THR A 302 6.97 5.76 -23.84
CA THR A 302 7.02 4.38 -23.34
C THR A 302 5.76 4.04 -22.56
N THR A 303 5.31 2.81 -22.69
CA THR A 303 4.17 2.26 -21.94
C THR A 303 4.58 0.95 -21.28
N TRP A 304 3.92 0.59 -20.19
CA TRP A 304 4.07 -0.72 -19.59
C TRP A 304 3.09 -1.71 -20.19
N VAL A 305 3.57 -2.91 -20.46
CA VAL A 305 2.73 -4.00 -20.88
C VAL A 305 2.25 -4.74 -19.63
N VAL A 306 0.95 -4.99 -19.57
CA VAL A 306 0.33 -5.83 -18.55
C VAL A 306 0.62 -7.28 -18.92
N ASP A 307 1.64 -7.89 -18.34
CA ASP A 307 2.14 -9.23 -18.62
C ASP A 307 2.09 -10.18 -17.41
N ASP A 308 1.63 -9.68 -16.27
CA ASP A 308 1.42 -10.49 -15.07
C ASP A 308 0.29 -11.52 -15.25
N PRO A 309 0.23 -12.58 -14.45
CA PRO A 309 -0.88 -13.52 -14.46
C PRO A 309 -2.21 -12.84 -14.09
N GLU A 310 -3.31 -13.52 -14.35
CA GLU A 310 -4.63 -13.10 -13.90
C GLU A 310 -4.63 -12.86 -12.39
N GLY A 311 -5.32 -11.81 -11.96
CA GLY A 311 -5.41 -11.43 -10.56
C GLY A 311 -5.45 -9.92 -10.33
N ARG A 312 -5.44 -9.53 -9.06
CA ARG A 312 -5.51 -8.13 -8.63
C ARG A 312 -4.11 -7.50 -8.62
N VAL A 313 -4.04 -6.29 -9.12
CA VAL A 313 -2.85 -5.43 -9.07
C VAL A 313 -3.20 -4.17 -8.29
N GLU A 314 -2.30 -3.77 -7.40
CA GLU A 314 -2.41 -2.56 -6.62
C GLU A 314 -1.22 -1.65 -6.92
N THR A 315 -1.47 -0.36 -7.09
CA THR A 315 -0.43 0.64 -7.32
C THR A 315 -0.67 1.84 -6.43
N TYR A 316 0.37 2.36 -5.82
CA TYR A 316 0.34 3.47 -4.88
C TYR A 316 1.24 4.59 -5.38
N LEU A 317 0.65 5.76 -5.60
CA LEU A 317 1.41 7.00 -5.75
C LEU A 317 1.57 7.63 -4.36
N VAL A 318 2.81 7.78 -3.94
CA VAL A 318 3.17 8.51 -2.73
C VAL A 318 3.79 9.84 -3.13
N CYS A 319 3.31 10.93 -2.54
CA CYS A 319 3.83 12.27 -2.74
C CYS A 319 4.20 12.87 -1.39
N SER A 320 5.31 13.61 -1.36
CA SER A 320 5.81 14.31 -0.17
C SER A 320 6.24 15.73 -0.52
N SER A 321 6.03 16.67 0.40
CA SER A 321 6.63 18.01 0.32
C SER A 321 8.13 18.03 0.62
N SER A 322 8.65 16.97 1.25
CA SER A 322 10.07 16.78 1.58
C SER A 322 10.69 15.64 0.76
N PRO A 323 12.02 15.68 0.48
CA PRO A 323 12.69 14.62 -0.28
C PRO A 323 12.57 13.24 0.37
N LEU A 324 12.33 12.20 -0.41
CA LEU A 324 12.24 10.81 0.03
C LEU A 324 13.64 10.14 0.08
N THR A 325 14.57 10.74 0.80
CA THR A 325 16.00 10.41 0.76
C THR A 325 16.32 9.02 1.26
N SER A 326 15.71 8.59 2.37
CA SER A 326 15.93 7.24 2.95
C SER A 326 15.34 6.18 2.06
N CYS A 327 14.14 6.43 1.51
CA CYS A 327 13.47 5.55 0.57
C CYS A 327 14.30 5.37 -0.71
N TRP A 328 14.86 6.46 -1.28
CA TRP A 328 15.70 6.37 -2.47
C TRP A 328 17.03 5.67 -2.21
N LYS A 329 17.65 5.82 -1.03
CA LYS A 329 18.84 5.05 -0.64
C LYS A 329 18.56 3.55 -0.62
N GLU A 330 17.45 3.15 0.00
CA GLU A 330 17.04 1.74 0.02
C GLU A 330 16.76 1.21 -1.39
N LEU A 331 16.07 2.00 -2.21
CA LEU A 331 15.77 1.66 -3.58
C LEU A 331 17.04 1.45 -4.43
N LEU A 332 18.05 2.32 -4.29
CA LEU A 332 19.33 2.19 -4.98
C LEU A 332 20.13 0.96 -4.56
N SER A 333 19.95 0.46 -3.33
CA SER A 333 20.59 -0.77 -2.85
C SER A 333 20.14 -2.01 -3.64
N VAL A 334 18.91 -1.99 -4.16
CA VAL A 334 18.31 -3.09 -4.96
C VAL A 334 18.72 -3.02 -6.42
N SER A 335 19.04 -1.82 -6.93
CA SER A 335 18.98 -1.51 -8.37
C SER A 335 20.27 -1.72 -9.14
N ASN A 336 21.12 -2.69 -8.78
CA ASN A 336 22.35 -2.99 -9.54
C ASN A 336 22.12 -3.38 -11.02
N ALA A 337 20.87 -3.43 -11.50
CA ALA A 337 20.54 -3.80 -12.87
C ALA A 337 19.19 -3.18 -13.32
N VAL A 338 19.06 -1.87 -13.32
CA VAL A 338 17.84 -1.26 -13.89
C VAL A 338 17.95 -1.16 -15.39
N SER A 339 17.68 -2.25 -16.09
CA SER A 339 17.43 -2.22 -17.53
C SER A 339 15.96 -1.89 -17.85
N ASN A 340 15.07 -2.13 -16.90
CA ASN A 340 13.63 -1.88 -17.01
C ASN A 340 13.22 -0.85 -15.95
N GLN A 341 12.34 0.07 -16.33
CA GLN A 341 11.77 1.11 -15.45
C GLN A 341 10.92 0.55 -14.30
N ARG A 342 10.96 -0.76 -14.06
CA ARG A 342 10.23 -1.48 -13.03
C ARG A 342 11.12 -2.56 -12.41
N VAL A 343 11.27 -2.53 -11.10
CA VAL A 343 12.12 -3.45 -10.33
C VAL A 343 11.31 -4.19 -9.28
N THR A 344 11.50 -5.49 -9.18
CA THR A 344 10.93 -6.32 -8.10
C THR A 344 11.81 -6.21 -6.87
N LEU A 345 11.23 -5.85 -5.72
CA LEU A 345 11.96 -5.52 -4.50
C LEU A 345 12.36 -6.73 -3.65
N GLY A 346 11.61 -7.85 -3.74
CA GLY A 346 11.88 -9.04 -2.93
C GLY A 346 11.97 -8.73 -1.43
N ASP A 347 13.09 -9.13 -0.80
CA ASP A 347 13.32 -8.91 0.64
C ASP A 347 13.47 -7.43 1.03
N HIS A 348 13.69 -6.52 0.07
CA HIS A 348 13.78 -5.07 0.29
C HIS A 348 12.42 -4.38 0.37
N ALA A 349 11.31 -5.10 0.15
CA ALA A 349 9.96 -4.53 0.17
C ALA A 349 9.64 -3.84 1.51
N LEU A 350 9.83 -4.53 2.63
CA LEU A 350 9.54 -3.99 3.95
C LEU A 350 10.52 -2.89 4.37
N PRO A 351 11.85 -3.04 4.24
CA PRO A 351 12.79 -1.95 4.49
C PRO A 351 12.49 -0.68 3.70
N LEU A 352 12.13 -0.80 2.42
CA LEU A 352 11.80 0.35 1.58
C LEU A 352 10.55 1.09 2.07
N VAL A 353 9.49 0.37 2.44
CA VAL A 353 8.27 1.02 2.96
C VAL A 353 8.52 1.65 4.33
N GLN A 354 9.31 1.02 5.19
CA GLN A 354 9.71 1.61 6.48
C GLN A 354 10.55 2.89 6.28
N ALA A 355 11.49 2.88 5.33
CA ALA A 355 12.26 4.07 4.96
C ALA A 355 11.36 5.17 4.37
N LEU A 356 10.36 4.79 3.57
CA LEU A 356 9.36 5.72 3.04
C LEU A 356 8.54 6.38 4.16
N LEU A 357 8.00 5.60 5.10
CA LEU A 357 7.26 6.13 6.25
C LEU A 357 8.13 7.03 7.14
N HIS A 358 9.42 6.70 7.29
CA HIS A 358 10.36 7.56 7.97
C HIS A 358 10.53 8.91 7.26
N ASP A 359 10.67 8.92 5.94
CA ASP A 359 10.78 10.15 5.16
C ASP A 359 9.48 10.99 5.15
N LEU A 360 8.33 10.35 5.32
CA LEU A 360 7.02 11.02 5.43
C LEU A 360 6.74 11.57 6.84
N SER A 361 7.49 11.12 7.85
CA SER A 361 7.32 11.62 9.23
C SER A 361 7.77 13.06 9.35
N SER A 362 7.16 13.82 10.27
CA SER A 362 7.51 15.20 10.56
C SER A 362 8.96 15.33 11.02
N ASP A 363 9.59 16.48 10.74
CA ASP A 363 11.00 16.73 11.07
C ASP A 363 11.26 16.71 12.60
N GLU A 364 10.26 17.08 13.41
CA GLU A 364 10.37 17.00 14.87
C GLU A 364 10.57 15.58 15.40
N ASP A 365 10.01 14.57 14.70
CA ASP A 365 10.14 13.17 15.07
C ASP A 365 11.34 12.47 14.39
N ARG A 366 11.89 13.07 13.32
CA ARG A 366 13.09 12.51 12.62
C ARG A 366 14.36 12.63 13.45
N ASP A 367 14.50 13.70 14.23
CA ASP A 367 15.68 13.95 15.07
C ASP A 367 15.66 13.14 16.36
N GLU A 368 14.48 12.67 16.82
CA GLU A 368 14.36 11.73 17.92
C GLU A 368 14.50 10.29 17.39
N ALA A 369 15.72 9.79 17.29
CA ALA A 369 16.02 8.39 16.93
C ALA A 369 15.37 7.33 17.86
N SER A 370 14.64 7.78 18.87
CA SER A 370 13.94 6.98 19.89
C SER A 370 12.40 6.98 19.74
N SER A 371 11.83 7.67 18.76
CA SER A 371 10.37 7.61 18.56
C SER A 371 9.95 6.23 18.03
N ASP A 372 9.09 5.54 18.77
CA ASP A 372 8.54 4.23 18.42
C ASP A 372 7.41 4.31 17.39
N SER A 373 7.18 5.49 16.81
CA SER A 373 6.08 5.74 15.87
C SER A 373 6.49 6.66 14.71
N TYR A 374 5.68 6.66 13.64
CA TYR A 374 5.73 7.59 12.52
C TYR A 374 4.63 8.63 12.70
N THR A 375 4.95 9.91 12.75
CA THR A 375 3.98 11.01 12.81
C THR A 375 3.80 11.61 11.41
N LEU A 376 2.68 11.33 10.77
CA LEU A 376 2.37 11.75 9.42
C LEU A 376 1.45 12.99 9.44
N ASN A 377 1.86 14.10 8.81
CA ASN A 377 1.08 15.33 8.70
C ASN A 377 0.44 15.44 7.31
N THR A 378 -0.88 15.54 7.23
CA THR A 378 -1.66 15.60 5.97
C THR A 378 -1.29 16.78 5.07
N ALA A 379 -0.67 17.82 5.61
CA ALA A 379 -0.14 18.94 4.84
C ALA A 379 1.14 18.56 4.05
N GLN A 380 1.82 17.48 4.44
CA GLN A 380 3.14 17.12 3.92
C GLN A 380 3.14 15.86 3.05
N TRP A 381 2.08 15.02 3.11
CA TRP A 381 2.06 13.78 2.33
C TRP A 381 0.69 13.50 1.69
N ALA A 382 0.73 12.76 0.60
CA ALA A 382 -0.41 12.10 -0.01
C ALA A 382 -0.05 10.69 -0.44
N THR A 383 -0.84 9.70 -0.07
CA THR A 383 -0.78 8.33 -0.58
C THR A 383 -2.12 7.98 -1.21
N MET A 384 -2.09 7.63 -2.49
CA MET A 384 -3.29 7.31 -3.28
C MET A 384 -3.15 5.91 -3.89
N GLY A 385 -4.10 5.02 -3.57
CA GLY A 385 -4.18 3.67 -4.12
C GLY A 385 -4.96 3.63 -5.44
N CYS A 386 -4.47 2.85 -6.39
CA CYS A 386 -5.10 2.54 -7.67
C CYS A 386 -5.13 1.02 -7.85
N HIS A 387 -6.31 0.46 -8.10
CA HIS A 387 -6.52 -0.99 -8.16
C HIS A 387 -7.16 -1.38 -9.49
N TYR A 388 -6.68 -2.49 -10.07
CA TYR A 388 -7.27 -3.11 -11.25
C TYR A 388 -7.06 -4.63 -11.25
N SER A 389 -7.80 -5.33 -12.07
CA SER A 389 -7.66 -6.77 -12.25
C SER A 389 -7.13 -7.08 -13.65
N ILE A 390 -6.34 -8.13 -13.75
CA ILE A 390 -5.89 -8.71 -15.02
C ILE A 390 -6.76 -9.93 -15.30
N VAL A 391 -7.35 -9.98 -16.49
CA VAL A 391 -8.25 -11.02 -16.98
C VAL A 391 -7.77 -11.61 -18.30
#